data_3a897c9f78839e7910a3a8970e1fcc0b
#
_entry.id   3a897c9f78839e7910a3a8970e1fcc0b
#
_cell.length_a   1.000
_cell.length_b   1.000
_cell.length_c   1.000
_cell.angle_alpha   90.00
_cell.angle_beta   90.00
_cell.angle_gamma   90.00
#
_symmetry.space_group_name_H-M   'P 1'
#
loop_
_entity.id
_entity.type
_entity.pdbx_description
1 polymer ?
#
loop_
_entity_poly.entity_id
_entity_poly.type
_entity_poly.pdbx_seq_one_letter_code
_entity_poly.pdbx_strand_id
1 'polypeptide(L)'
;ALVPKGAIYLDFNQKDFVSSCMPAVNGMFTSRSLAKLYAALANGGEIDGARIISRRAVQNMMEIQNRTLGQVIPVPMHWRLGFHRVFALGANTSTCFGHFGFGGSGAWADPVRNLAVGLTLNSGVGTPFGDTRIIQLTGAILKCAEKRYVFPEAEQVRGIGPFFPRER
;
A
#
# COMPACT_ATOMS: atom_id res chain seq x y z
N ALA A 1 13.86 -2.67 4.45
CA ALA A 1 15.19 -2.23 4.05
C ALA A 1 15.93 -1.75 5.28
N LEU A 2 17.10 -2.32 5.51
CA LEU A 2 17.97 -1.87 6.60
C LEU A 2 18.64 -0.57 6.15
N VAL A 3 18.52 0.45 6.97
CA VAL A 3 19.24 1.70 6.75
C VAL A 3 20.72 1.44 7.08
N PRO A 4 21.63 1.50 6.11
CA PRO A 4 23.05 1.27 6.38
C PRO A 4 23.59 2.28 7.40
N LYS A 5 24.63 1.87 8.14
CA LYS A 5 25.34 2.82 9.01
C LYS A 5 25.81 4.01 8.16
N GLY A 6 25.50 5.20 8.59
CA GLY A 6 25.84 6.43 7.86
C GLY A 6 24.80 6.95 6.87
N ALA A 7 23.70 6.22 6.64
CA ALA A 7 22.64 6.72 5.74
C ALA A 7 21.98 8.02 6.22
N ILE A 8 22.08 8.35 7.51
CA ILE A 8 21.63 9.64 8.06
C ILE A 8 22.43 10.84 7.53
N TYR A 9 23.62 10.60 6.97
CA TYR A 9 24.48 11.63 6.35
C TYR A 9 24.28 11.71 4.84
N LEU A 10 23.43 10.84 4.25
CA LEU A 10 23.14 10.91 2.82
C LEU A 10 22.18 12.08 2.54
N ASP A 11 22.62 12.96 1.66
CA ASP A 11 21.71 13.92 1.06
C ASP A 11 20.95 13.24 -0.09
N PHE A 12 19.70 12.90 0.17
CA PHE A 12 18.81 12.24 -0.80
C PHE A 12 18.47 13.12 -2.01
N ASN A 13 18.81 14.41 -1.98
CA ASN A 13 18.60 15.34 -3.08
C ASN A 13 19.84 15.50 -3.97
N GLN A 14 20.97 14.91 -3.62
CA GLN A 14 22.17 14.96 -4.47
C GLN A 14 21.89 14.32 -5.83
N LYS A 15 22.44 14.95 -6.87
CA LYS A 15 22.26 14.50 -8.25
C LYS A 15 22.65 13.02 -8.45
N ASP A 16 23.75 12.60 -7.87
CA ASP A 16 24.26 11.23 -8.00
C ASP A 16 23.33 10.23 -7.32
N PHE A 17 22.72 10.61 -6.17
CA PHE A 17 21.72 9.78 -5.51
C PHE A 17 20.43 9.67 -6.35
N VAL A 18 19.92 10.80 -6.84
CA VAL A 18 18.69 10.86 -7.63
C VAL A 18 18.83 10.11 -8.95
N SER A 19 20.00 10.17 -9.60
CA SER A 19 20.28 9.52 -10.89
C SER A 19 20.73 8.05 -10.76
N SER A 20 20.98 7.56 -9.55
CA SER A 20 21.38 6.18 -9.33
C SER A 20 20.21 5.21 -9.49
N CYS A 21 20.51 3.95 -9.81
CA CYS A 21 19.49 2.90 -9.90
C CYS A 21 19.34 2.18 -8.54
N MET A 22 18.46 2.70 -7.68
CA MET A 22 18.13 2.11 -6.38
C MET A 22 16.62 1.90 -6.23
N PRO A 23 16.05 0.85 -6.84
CA PRO A 23 14.60 0.64 -6.91
C PRO A 23 13.88 0.64 -5.56
N ALA A 24 14.60 0.28 -4.49
CA ALA A 24 14.02 0.24 -3.14
C ALA A 24 13.90 1.61 -2.46
N VAL A 25 14.53 2.65 -2.98
CA VAL A 25 14.69 3.93 -2.25
C VAL A 25 14.36 5.15 -3.07
N ASN A 26 14.82 5.24 -4.33
CA ASN A 26 14.80 6.49 -5.10
C ASN A 26 13.74 6.56 -6.20
N GLY A 27 12.61 5.89 -6.03
CA GLY A 27 11.47 6.06 -6.93
C GLY A 27 10.92 7.49 -6.86
N MET A 28 10.82 8.15 -8.01
CA MET A 28 10.33 9.52 -8.12
C MET A 28 8.88 9.53 -8.62
N PHE A 29 7.96 9.91 -7.74
CA PHE A 29 6.53 9.91 -8.03
C PHE A 29 5.85 11.18 -7.50
N THR A 30 4.82 11.63 -8.19
CA THR A 30 3.81 12.48 -7.58
C THR A 30 2.78 11.61 -6.86
N SER A 31 2.08 12.14 -5.86
CA SER A 31 0.98 11.42 -5.21
C SER A 31 -0.09 10.96 -6.20
N ARG A 32 -0.36 11.77 -7.24
CA ARG A 32 -1.30 11.43 -8.31
C ARG A 32 -0.84 10.23 -9.14
N SER A 33 0.42 10.21 -9.59
CA SER A 33 0.93 9.10 -10.41
C SER A 33 1.02 7.81 -9.60
N LEU A 34 1.40 7.92 -8.32
CA LEU A 34 1.44 6.78 -7.41
C LEU A 34 0.04 6.24 -7.13
N ALA A 35 -0.94 7.11 -6.88
CA ALA A 35 -2.34 6.71 -6.71
C ALA A 35 -2.89 6.05 -7.98
N LYS A 36 -2.53 6.53 -9.17
CA LYS A 36 -2.94 5.93 -10.45
C LYS A 36 -2.39 4.51 -10.62
N LEU A 37 -1.13 4.26 -10.25
CA LEU A 37 -0.56 2.91 -10.26
C LEU A 37 -1.31 1.97 -9.32
N TYR A 38 -1.59 2.41 -8.10
CA TYR A 38 -2.34 1.61 -7.13
C TYR A 38 -3.84 1.48 -7.50
N ALA A 39 -4.40 2.43 -8.24
CA ALA A 39 -5.75 2.30 -8.79
C ALA A 39 -5.84 1.15 -9.80
N ALA A 40 -4.80 0.92 -10.61
CA ALA A 40 -4.73 -0.28 -11.43
C ALA A 40 -4.81 -1.57 -10.59
N LEU A 41 -4.12 -1.62 -9.46
CA LEU A 41 -4.18 -2.76 -8.54
C LEU A 41 -5.56 -2.89 -7.89
N ALA A 42 -6.17 -1.78 -7.46
CA ALA A 42 -7.52 -1.76 -6.91
C ALA A 42 -8.57 -2.24 -7.93
N ASN A 43 -8.34 -1.97 -9.21
CA ASN A 43 -9.21 -2.38 -10.33
C ASN A 43 -8.80 -3.71 -10.98
N GLY A 44 -8.20 -4.61 -10.23
CA GLY A 44 -7.86 -5.95 -10.70
C GLY A 44 -6.75 -5.99 -11.76
N GLY A 45 -5.85 -5.02 -11.74
CA GLY A 45 -4.66 -4.97 -12.59
C GLY A 45 -4.83 -4.21 -13.90
N GLU A 46 -5.88 -3.41 -14.02
CA GLU A 46 -6.20 -2.64 -15.22
C GLU A 46 -6.54 -1.20 -14.90
N ILE A 47 -6.13 -0.26 -15.74
CA ILE A 47 -6.49 1.15 -15.65
C ILE A 47 -6.49 1.79 -17.05
N ASP A 48 -7.46 2.65 -17.33
CA ASP A 48 -7.63 3.37 -18.61
C ASP A 48 -7.61 2.41 -19.82
N GLY A 49 -8.19 1.21 -19.70
CA GLY A 49 -8.19 0.18 -20.73
C GLY A 49 -6.87 -0.58 -20.92
N ALA A 50 -5.83 -0.25 -20.16
CA ALA A 50 -4.54 -0.92 -20.20
C ALA A 50 -4.41 -1.92 -19.04
N ARG A 51 -4.17 -3.19 -19.37
CA ARG A 51 -3.86 -4.21 -18.37
C ARG A 51 -2.38 -4.20 -18.06
N ILE A 52 -2.06 -3.90 -16.80
CA ILE A 52 -0.69 -3.86 -16.27
C ILE A 52 -0.29 -5.21 -15.68
N ILE A 53 -1.23 -5.89 -15.03
CA ILE A 53 -1.01 -7.16 -14.35
C ILE A 53 -2.30 -8.00 -14.37
N SER A 54 -2.19 -9.31 -14.32
CA SER A 54 -3.35 -10.19 -14.31
C SER A 54 -4.18 -10.05 -13.02
N ARG A 55 -5.49 -10.30 -13.11
CA ARG A 55 -6.39 -10.33 -11.95
C ARG A 55 -5.92 -11.34 -10.90
N ARG A 56 -5.47 -12.52 -11.34
CA ARG A 56 -4.94 -13.56 -10.48
C ARG A 56 -3.70 -13.07 -9.69
N ALA A 57 -2.82 -12.33 -10.35
CA ALA A 57 -1.65 -11.77 -9.66
C ALA A 57 -2.06 -10.76 -8.58
N VAL A 58 -3.07 -9.92 -8.84
CA VAL A 58 -3.62 -9.00 -7.81
C VAL A 58 -4.23 -9.79 -6.65
N GLN A 59 -4.99 -10.86 -6.92
CA GLN A 59 -5.53 -11.74 -5.87
C GLN A 59 -4.42 -12.34 -5.00
N ASN A 60 -3.36 -12.87 -5.62
CA ASN A 60 -2.21 -13.41 -4.90
C ASN A 60 -1.51 -12.33 -4.06
N MET A 61 -1.45 -11.08 -4.53
CA MET A 61 -0.93 -9.93 -3.76
C MET A 61 -1.76 -9.58 -2.54
N MET A 62 -3.03 -9.93 -2.50
CA MET A 62 -3.89 -9.73 -1.33
C MET A 62 -3.70 -10.81 -0.26
N GLU A 63 -3.17 -11.97 -0.60
CA GLU A 63 -2.96 -13.07 0.32
C GLU A 63 -1.80 -12.80 1.28
N ILE A 64 -2.03 -13.06 2.57
CA ILE A 64 -1.01 -12.92 3.59
C ILE A 64 -0.06 -14.10 3.51
N GLN A 65 1.20 -13.85 3.18
CA GLN A 65 2.25 -14.86 3.07
C GLN A 65 2.91 -15.15 4.41
N ASN A 66 2.98 -14.16 5.30
CA ASN A 66 3.61 -14.31 6.60
C ASN A 66 2.87 -13.50 7.68
N ARG A 67 2.54 -14.16 8.78
CA ARG A 67 1.86 -13.58 9.96
C ARG A 67 2.76 -13.45 11.17
N THR A 68 4.00 -13.94 11.09
CA THR A 68 4.94 -13.90 12.22
C THR A 68 5.54 -12.51 12.39
N LEU A 69 6.02 -12.25 13.58
CA LEU A 69 6.80 -11.03 13.85
C LEU A 69 8.11 -11.09 13.09
N GLY A 70 8.46 -9.98 12.44
CA GLY A 70 9.77 -9.84 11.82
C GLY A 70 10.87 -9.65 12.87
N GLN A 71 12.07 -10.13 12.56
CA GLN A 71 13.24 -9.91 13.44
C GLN A 71 13.70 -8.44 13.42
N VAL A 72 13.42 -7.72 12.35
CA VAL A 72 13.85 -6.32 12.16
C VAL A 72 12.74 -5.34 12.50
N ILE A 73 11.52 -5.63 12.10
CA ILE A 73 10.32 -4.84 12.41
C ILE A 73 9.46 -5.70 13.33
N PRO A 74 9.48 -5.47 14.64
CA PRO A 74 8.75 -6.29 15.62
C PRO A 74 7.26 -5.93 15.69
N VAL A 75 6.63 -5.82 14.51
CA VAL A 75 5.21 -5.56 14.33
C VAL A 75 4.67 -6.60 13.36
N PRO A 76 3.44 -7.13 13.56
CA PRO A 76 2.84 -8.07 12.63
C PRO A 76 2.45 -7.36 11.34
N MET A 77 3.40 -7.25 10.41
CA MET A 77 3.24 -6.56 9.14
C MET A 77 2.26 -7.26 8.21
N HIS A 78 1.99 -8.55 8.44
CA HIS A 78 1.18 -9.37 7.54
C HIS A 78 1.67 -9.23 6.09
N TRP A 79 2.92 -9.62 5.88
CA TRP A 79 3.59 -9.53 4.59
C TRP A 79 2.82 -10.26 3.50
N ARG A 80 2.78 -9.66 2.33
CA ARG A 80 2.17 -10.13 1.10
C ARG A 80 3.22 -10.13 -0.01
N LEU A 81 2.85 -10.46 -1.23
CA LEU A 81 3.79 -10.42 -2.35
C LEU A 81 4.12 -8.96 -2.72
N GLY A 82 5.27 -8.48 -2.26
CA GLY A 82 5.76 -7.11 -2.49
C GLY A 82 5.11 -6.02 -1.63
N PHE A 83 4.15 -6.36 -0.77
CA PHE A 83 3.39 -5.42 0.04
C PHE A 83 3.25 -5.89 1.50
N HIS A 84 2.62 -5.08 2.31
CA HIS A 84 2.18 -5.43 3.66
C HIS A 84 0.74 -4.94 3.90
N ARG A 85 0.14 -5.38 5.00
CA ARG A 85 -1.14 -4.86 5.44
C ARG A 85 -1.02 -3.37 5.76
N VAL A 86 -2.02 -2.61 5.35
CA VAL A 86 -2.12 -1.19 5.70
C VAL A 86 -2.61 -1.05 7.14
N PHE A 87 -2.03 -0.13 7.88
CA PHE A 87 -2.44 0.18 9.25
C PHE A 87 -3.37 1.38 9.27
N ALA A 88 -4.45 1.28 10.04
CA ALA A 88 -5.42 2.36 10.23
C ALA A 88 -6.05 2.29 11.61
N LEU A 89 -6.43 3.44 12.15
CA LEU A 89 -7.18 3.53 13.39
C LEU A 89 -8.68 3.47 13.11
N GLY A 90 -9.36 2.51 13.75
CA GLY A 90 -10.81 2.42 13.75
C GLY A 90 -11.44 2.11 12.38
N ALA A 91 -10.72 1.41 11.50
CA ALA A 91 -11.22 0.94 10.22
C ALA A 91 -10.68 -0.46 9.88
N ASN A 92 -11.46 -1.23 9.12
CA ASN A 92 -11.04 -2.55 8.65
C ASN A 92 -10.10 -2.41 7.44
N THR A 93 -8.91 -2.97 7.56
CA THR A 93 -7.87 -2.96 6.53
C THR A 93 -7.52 -4.35 6.00
N SER A 94 -8.36 -5.35 6.24
CA SER A 94 -8.06 -6.74 5.86
C SER A 94 -7.80 -6.91 4.36
N THR A 95 -8.49 -6.15 3.53
CA THR A 95 -8.38 -6.15 2.06
C THR A 95 -7.39 -5.13 1.52
N CYS A 96 -6.93 -4.20 2.38
CA CYS A 96 -5.99 -3.16 1.98
C CYS A 96 -4.56 -3.70 1.94
N PHE A 97 -3.82 -3.37 0.90
CA PHE A 97 -2.41 -3.69 0.78
C PHE A 97 -1.63 -2.55 0.14
N GLY A 98 -0.41 -2.37 0.55
CA GLY A 98 0.43 -1.29 0.06
C GLY A 98 1.76 -1.26 0.76
N HIS A 99 2.48 -0.15 0.61
CA HIS A 99 3.73 0.08 1.28
C HIS A 99 3.91 1.57 1.58
N PHE A 100 4.43 1.86 2.75
CA PHE A 100 4.91 3.18 3.13
C PHE A 100 6.39 3.11 3.45
N GLY A 101 7.14 4.04 2.90
CA GLY A 101 8.58 4.18 3.15
C GLY A 101 8.89 4.79 4.51
N PHE A 102 10.17 4.82 4.84
CA PHE A 102 10.70 5.35 6.10
C PHE A 102 10.24 6.78 6.43
N GLY A 103 10.08 7.63 5.42
CA GLY A 103 9.59 9.02 5.58
C GLY A 103 8.07 9.17 5.58
N GLY A 104 7.30 8.06 5.52
CA GLY A 104 5.84 8.09 5.49
C GLY A 104 5.21 8.28 4.12
N SER A 105 5.98 8.54 3.06
CA SER A 105 5.47 8.53 1.69
C SER A 105 5.18 7.10 1.24
N GLY A 106 4.10 6.91 0.48
CA GLY A 106 3.72 5.59 0.00
C GLY A 106 2.33 5.54 -0.60
N ALA A 107 1.82 4.34 -0.80
CA ALA A 107 0.49 4.16 -1.36
C ALA A 107 -0.11 2.81 -0.96
N TRP A 108 -1.42 2.69 -1.12
CA TRP A 108 -2.14 1.45 -0.89
C TRP A 108 -3.37 1.34 -1.80
N ALA A 109 -3.78 0.12 -2.01
CA ALA A 109 -4.99 -0.25 -2.74
C ALA A 109 -5.95 -1.04 -1.86
N ASP A 110 -7.22 -0.88 -2.11
CA ASP A 110 -8.31 -1.71 -1.59
C ASP A 110 -9.21 -2.15 -2.75
N PRO A 111 -9.00 -3.34 -3.30
CA PRO A 111 -9.81 -3.85 -4.40
C PRO A 111 -11.29 -4.01 -4.06
N VAL A 112 -11.62 -4.23 -2.78
CA VAL A 112 -13.01 -4.39 -2.33
C VAL A 112 -13.78 -3.10 -2.42
N ARG A 113 -13.14 -1.99 -2.03
CA ARG A 113 -13.75 -0.66 -2.09
C ARG A 113 -13.46 0.06 -3.41
N ASN A 114 -12.73 -0.58 -4.34
CA ASN A 114 -12.21 0.04 -5.56
C ASN A 114 -11.53 1.38 -5.25
N LEU A 115 -10.65 1.37 -4.25
CA LEU A 115 -10.03 2.56 -3.69
C LEU A 115 -8.52 2.45 -3.78
N ALA A 116 -7.88 3.54 -4.18
CA ALA A 116 -6.43 3.68 -4.15
C ALA A 116 -6.03 5.03 -3.56
N VAL A 117 -4.98 5.02 -2.79
CA VAL A 117 -4.45 6.21 -2.12
C VAL A 117 -2.95 6.30 -2.37
N GLY A 118 -2.51 7.45 -2.85
CA GLY A 118 -1.10 7.81 -2.95
C GLY A 118 -0.81 9.04 -2.09
N LEU A 119 0.24 8.96 -1.30
CA LEU A 119 0.65 10.01 -0.38
C LEU A 119 2.13 10.29 -0.52
N THR A 120 2.47 11.54 -0.74
CA THR A 120 3.85 12.03 -0.74
C THR A 120 3.99 13.12 0.32
N LEU A 121 4.97 12.97 1.19
CA LEU A 121 5.24 13.91 2.27
C LEU A 121 6.59 14.60 2.02
N ASN A 122 6.66 15.89 2.37
CA ASN A 122 7.91 16.67 2.36
C ASN A 122 8.54 16.79 3.75
N SER A 123 7.95 16.16 4.76
CA SER A 123 8.46 16.13 6.13
C SER A 123 8.36 14.70 6.66
N GLY A 124 9.44 13.95 6.60
CA GLY A 124 9.49 12.60 7.14
C GLY A 124 9.68 12.60 8.66
N VAL A 125 8.81 11.91 9.39
CA VAL A 125 9.12 11.44 10.73
C VAL A 125 9.56 9.99 10.58
N GLY A 126 10.88 9.81 10.34
CA GLY A 126 11.46 8.49 10.17
C GLY A 126 11.43 7.70 11.45
N THR A 127 10.41 6.91 11.66
CA THR A 127 10.39 5.91 12.72
C THR A 127 10.34 4.52 12.11
N PRO A 128 10.94 3.50 12.74
CA PRO A 128 10.87 2.12 12.27
C PRO A 128 9.44 1.57 12.27
N PHE A 129 8.50 2.28 12.89
CA PHE A 129 7.08 1.91 13.01
C PHE A 129 6.17 2.65 12.02
N GLY A 130 6.75 3.46 11.14
CA GLY A 130 6.02 4.31 10.22
C GLY A 130 5.60 5.65 10.83
N ASP A 131 4.85 6.40 10.05
CA ASP A 131 4.37 7.72 10.44
C ASP A 131 2.92 7.61 10.95
N THR A 132 2.69 8.03 12.19
CA THR A 132 1.34 7.97 12.82
C THR A 132 0.30 8.79 12.08
N ARG A 133 0.71 9.86 11.37
CA ARG A 133 -0.18 10.65 10.52
C ARG A 133 -0.82 9.79 9.43
N ILE A 134 -0.04 8.86 8.86
CA ILE A 134 -0.53 7.94 7.82
C ILE A 134 -1.62 7.02 8.38
N ILE A 135 -1.43 6.49 9.58
CA ILE A 135 -2.38 5.60 10.23
C ILE A 135 -3.71 6.31 10.48
N GLN A 136 -3.64 7.56 10.96
CA GLN A 136 -4.82 8.40 11.20
C GLN A 136 -5.53 8.77 9.90
N LEU A 137 -4.77 9.22 8.89
CA LEU A 137 -5.30 9.61 7.59
C LEU A 137 -5.94 8.42 6.88
N THR A 138 -5.29 7.27 6.88
CA THR A 138 -5.86 6.04 6.31
C THR A 138 -7.17 5.65 6.99
N GLY A 139 -7.25 5.75 8.32
CA GLY A 139 -8.48 5.51 9.06
C GLY A 139 -9.61 6.48 8.67
N ALA A 140 -9.30 7.76 8.52
CA ALA A 140 -10.27 8.76 8.09
C ALA A 140 -10.77 8.52 6.66
N ILE A 141 -9.86 8.20 5.73
CA ILE A 141 -10.19 7.89 4.33
C ILE A 141 -11.13 6.67 4.26
N LEU A 142 -10.79 5.59 4.97
CA LEU A 142 -11.60 4.37 4.99
C LEU A 142 -12.98 4.61 5.58
N LYS A 143 -13.10 5.36 6.67
CA LYS A 143 -14.40 5.75 7.25
C LYS A 143 -15.25 6.57 6.27
N CYS A 144 -14.64 7.45 5.50
CA CYS A 144 -15.34 8.20 4.45
C CYS A 144 -15.78 7.30 3.29
N ALA A 145 -14.94 6.34 2.91
CA ALA A 145 -15.27 5.37 1.85
C ALA A 145 -16.40 4.42 2.28
N GLU A 146 -16.41 3.96 3.53
CA GLU A 146 -17.45 3.09 4.08
C GLU A 146 -18.84 3.74 4.07
N LYS A 147 -18.92 5.05 4.26
CA LYS A 147 -20.19 5.79 4.15
C LYS A 147 -20.79 5.79 2.73
N ARG A 148 -19.97 5.55 1.71
CA ARG A 148 -20.38 5.54 0.30
C ARG A 148 -20.57 4.14 -0.27
N TYR A 149 -20.01 3.14 0.38
CA TYR A 149 -20.01 1.76 -0.08
C TYR A 149 -20.87 0.92 0.85
N VAL A 150 -21.99 0.44 0.33
CA VAL A 150 -22.83 -0.56 1.05
C VAL A 150 -22.31 -1.93 0.65
N PHE A 151 -21.69 -2.64 1.59
CA PHE A 151 -21.28 -4.03 1.36
C PHE A 151 -22.51 -4.90 1.17
N PRO A 152 -22.61 -5.70 0.10
CA PRO A 152 -23.63 -6.71 0.00
C PRO A 152 -23.51 -7.68 1.18
N GLU A 153 -24.61 -7.96 1.89
CA GLU A 153 -24.62 -8.79 3.12
C GLU A 153 -24.01 -10.18 2.93
N ALA A 154 -24.10 -10.75 1.72
CA ALA A 154 -23.55 -12.07 1.41
C ALA A 154 -22.02 -12.14 1.38
N GLU A 155 -21.34 -11.01 1.28
CA GLU A 155 -19.87 -10.95 1.19
C GLU A 155 -19.17 -10.74 2.53
N GLN A 156 -19.92 -10.38 3.57
CA GLN A 156 -19.37 -10.15 4.91
C GLN A 156 -18.91 -11.42 5.62
N VAL A 157 -19.37 -12.59 5.21
CA VAL A 157 -19.22 -13.84 5.98
C VAL A 157 -18.16 -14.79 5.41
N ARG A 158 -17.75 -14.63 4.18
CA ARG A 158 -16.76 -15.52 3.56
C ARG A 158 -15.50 -14.75 3.21
N GLY A 159 -14.45 -15.01 3.99
CA GLY A 159 -13.13 -14.48 3.67
C GLY A 159 -12.79 -14.73 2.21
N ILE A 160 -12.54 -13.65 1.46
CA ILE A 160 -12.06 -13.65 0.08
C ILE A 160 -12.92 -14.51 -0.86
N GLY A 161 -14.17 -14.13 -1.02
CA GLY A 161 -14.95 -14.53 -2.19
C GLY A 161 -14.41 -13.85 -3.47
N PRO A 162 -14.78 -14.31 -4.67
CA PRO A 162 -14.29 -13.74 -5.91
C PRO A 162 -14.85 -12.32 -6.08
N PHE A 163 -14.11 -11.33 -5.61
CA PHE A 163 -14.42 -9.91 -5.79
C PHE A 163 -14.35 -9.46 -7.26
N PHE A 164 -13.89 -10.34 -8.11
CA PHE A 164 -13.85 -10.07 -9.54
C PHE A 164 -14.84 -11.00 -10.25
N PRO A 165 -15.68 -10.47 -11.17
CA PRO A 165 -16.50 -11.32 -12.00
C PRO A 165 -15.63 -12.37 -12.67
N ARG A 166 -16.05 -13.63 -12.65
CA ARG A 166 -15.37 -14.68 -13.43
C ARG A 166 -15.43 -14.26 -14.89
N GLU A 167 -14.28 -14.23 -15.53
CA GLU A 167 -14.23 -14.11 -16.99
C GLU A 167 -15.03 -15.28 -17.58
N ARG A 168 -16.01 -14.96 -18.44
CA ARG A 168 -16.71 -15.96 -19.26
C ARG A 168 -15.84 -16.33 -20.42
#